data_f2d70acddaf94e19f69a1118c0e681d2
#
_entry.id   f2d70acddaf94e19f69a1118c0e681d2
#
_cell.length_a   1.000
_cell.length_b   1.000
_cell.length_c   1.000
_cell.angle_alpha   90.00
_cell.angle_beta   90.00
_cell.angle_gamma   90.00
#
_symmetry.space_group_name_H-M   'P 1'
#
loop_
_entity.id
_entity.type
_entity.pdbx_description
1 polymer ?
#
loop_
_entity_poly.entity_id
_entity_poly.type
_entity_poly.pdbx_seq_one_letter_code
_entity_poly.pdbx_strand_id
1 'polypeptide(L)'
;MLFKNIGIVDENFDYVKSMFVETKDDRIVYVSSVRPENYEGEEYDGTGKVLMPGFVNAHSHSPMTLLRGYAENLPLQRWLNEKVFPFEDRIKGEDAYYSSMLAIAEMLRYGTVSFSDMYFFSENVAKAVTDSGIKCNFSRAITSFEDTDIENLQSFRESEDIVKRFHNAADGRLKIDMSLHAEYTNRRTIIEQFAEKVRERGLRAHIHLSETKKEHEECKAKYSLTPTQLFYECGVFDVPTIAAHCVWVEDGDIELLREKGVTAATCPASNLKLGSGICDVYKLLKSGVNVAIGTDSVASNNNLNMIKEMFLCALLPKGLHNDASVVSERDILKMATVNGYKAQGREDSGAIKAGYKADLCVLNIESEHMYPQTDMINNLVYAADGADVVLTMADGRVLYKDGEFTTIDIEKVKSTVNAAASRIISEVKKNG
;
A
#
# COMPACT_ATOMS: atom_id res chain seq x y z
N MET A 1 -3.33 -2.11 -26.59
CA MET A 1 -2.63 -0.81 -26.77
C MET A 1 -1.16 -1.07 -27.03
N LEU A 2 -0.54 -0.35 -27.97
CA LEU A 2 0.91 -0.40 -28.22
C LEU A 2 1.58 0.90 -27.72
N PHE A 3 2.39 0.79 -26.68
CA PHE A 3 3.33 1.85 -26.30
C PHE A 3 4.52 1.81 -27.25
N LYS A 4 4.77 2.91 -27.98
CA LYS A 4 5.84 3.02 -28.96
C LYS A 4 6.86 4.09 -28.58
N ASN A 5 8.12 3.89 -28.93
CA ASN A 5 9.22 4.81 -28.67
C ASN A 5 9.39 5.17 -27.18
N ILE A 6 8.99 4.26 -26.29
CA ILE A 6 8.95 4.53 -24.85
C ILE A 6 10.22 3.99 -24.16
N GLY A 7 10.74 4.73 -23.18
CA GLY A 7 11.68 4.16 -22.23
C GLY A 7 10.98 3.15 -21.32
N ILE A 8 11.66 2.12 -20.89
CA ILE A 8 11.09 1.18 -19.91
C ILE A 8 12.04 0.98 -18.72
N VAL A 9 11.47 0.69 -17.55
CA VAL A 9 12.19 0.03 -16.46
C VAL A 9 11.94 -1.46 -16.64
N ASP A 10 12.97 -2.21 -17.02
CA ASP A 10 12.86 -3.62 -17.34
C ASP A 10 12.72 -4.54 -16.12
N GLU A 11 12.69 -5.85 -16.33
CA GLU A 11 12.55 -6.85 -15.26
C GLU A 11 13.74 -6.90 -14.28
N ASN A 12 14.90 -6.34 -14.66
CA ASN A 12 16.10 -6.20 -13.83
C ASN A 12 16.17 -4.84 -13.12
N PHE A 13 15.19 -3.98 -13.35
CA PHE A 13 15.16 -2.59 -12.89
C PHE A 13 16.28 -1.75 -13.53
N ASP A 14 16.60 -2.04 -14.79
CA ASP A 14 17.46 -1.21 -15.64
C ASP A 14 16.61 -0.36 -16.58
N TYR A 15 17.12 0.83 -16.93
CA TYR A 15 16.45 1.72 -17.89
C TYR A 15 16.86 1.39 -19.32
N VAL A 16 15.89 1.05 -20.16
CA VAL A 16 16.07 0.74 -21.58
C VAL A 16 15.27 1.70 -22.44
N LYS A 17 15.94 2.37 -23.38
CA LYS A 17 15.34 3.40 -24.26
C LYS A 17 14.67 2.79 -25.50
N SER A 18 13.68 3.52 -26.03
CA SER A 18 13.09 3.30 -27.36
C SER A 18 12.52 1.90 -27.59
N MET A 19 11.74 1.44 -26.63
CA MET A 19 11.09 0.14 -26.68
C MET A 19 9.66 0.23 -27.23
N PHE A 20 9.14 -0.93 -27.63
CA PHE A 20 7.74 -1.20 -27.96
C PHE A 20 7.21 -2.18 -26.95
N VAL A 21 6.08 -1.84 -26.31
CA VAL A 21 5.39 -2.70 -25.36
C VAL A 21 3.93 -2.80 -25.79
N GLU A 22 3.45 -4.02 -26.07
CA GLU A 22 2.05 -4.24 -26.43
C GLU A 22 1.31 -4.87 -25.25
N THR A 23 0.16 -4.30 -24.93
CA THR A 23 -0.81 -4.89 -24.00
C THR A 23 -2.04 -5.38 -24.76
N LYS A 24 -2.52 -6.56 -24.40
CA LYS A 24 -3.76 -7.14 -24.92
C LYS A 24 -4.55 -7.75 -23.77
N ASP A 25 -5.82 -7.39 -23.69
CA ASP A 25 -6.67 -7.76 -22.58
C ASP A 25 -6.02 -7.28 -21.26
N ASP A 26 -5.74 -8.16 -20.33
CA ASP A 26 -5.15 -7.85 -19.02
C ASP A 26 -3.62 -8.05 -18.95
N ARG A 27 -2.96 -8.35 -20.11
CA ARG A 27 -1.54 -8.77 -20.11
C ARG A 27 -0.66 -7.99 -21.08
N ILE A 28 0.60 -7.95 -20.73
CA ILE A 28 1.69 -7.58 -21.65
C ILE A 28 1.94 -8.77 -22.56
N VAL A 29 1.84 -8.57 -23.86
CA VAL A 29 2.03 -9.65 -24.85
C VAL A 29 3.29 -9.52 -25.66
N TYR A 30 3.90 -8.31 -25.70
CA TYR A 30 5.11 -8.06 -26.47
C TYR A 30 5.99 -6.98 -25.77
N VAL A 31 7.29 -7.21 -25.74
CA VAL A 31 8.32 -6.26 -25.27
C VAL A 31 9.53 -6.40 -26.17
N SER A 32 9.90 -5.38 -26.95
CA SER A 32 11.03 -5.44 -27.87
C SER A 32 11.50 -4.04 -28.27
N SER A 33 12.74 -3.92 -28.76
CA SER A 33 13.23 -2.72 -29.46
C SER A 33 12.76 -2.64 -30.92
N VAL A 34 12.13 -3.68 -31.44
CA VAL A 34 11.58 -3.73 -32.80
C VAL A 34 10.06 -3.60 -32.72
N ARG A 35 9.48 -2.78 -33.60
CA ARG A 35 8.03 -2.62 -33.68
C ARG A 35 7.37 -3.95 -34.09
N PRO A 36 6.25 -4.36 -33.45
CA PRO A 36 5.51 -5.55 -33.88
C PRO A 36 4.96 -5.35 -35.30
N GLU A 37 5.09 -6.40 -36.11
CA GLU A 37 4.55 -6.41 -37.49
C GLU A 37 3.02 -6.40 -37.47
N ASN A 38 2.41 -5.65 -38.40
CA ASN A 38 0.95 -5.62 -38.64
C ASN A 38 0.10 -5.26 -37.41
N TYR A 39 0.61 -4.40 -36.49
CA TYR A 39 -0.19 -3.88 -35.39
C TYR A 39 -1.21 -2.85 -35.88
N GLU A 40 -2.49 -3.09 -35.65
CA GLU A 40 -3.63 -2.26 -36.07
C GLU A 40 -4.42 -1.65 -34.88
N GLY A 41 -3.96 -1.84 -33.64
CA GLY A 41 -4.65 -1.37 -32.43
C GLY A 41 -4.35 0.11 -32.08
N GLU A 42 -4.81 0.51 -30.92
CA GLU A 42 -4.53 1.83 -30.34
C GLU A 42 -3.03 2.00 -30.02
N GLU A 43 -2.45 3.12 -30.43
CA GLU A 43 -1.05 3.43 -30.17
C GLU A 43 -0.92 4.59 -29.15
N TYR A 44 0.03 4.45 -28.25
CA TYR A 44 0.45 5.49 -27.31
C TYR A 44 1.88 5.91 -27.63
N ASP A 45 2.10 7.20 -27.96
CA ASP A 45 3.43 7.74 -28.19
C ASP A 45 4.15 8.00 -26.86
N GLY A 46 5.17 7.22 -26.58
CA GLY A 46 5.99 7.25 -25.38
C GLY A 46 7.25 8.09 -25.50
N THR A 47 7.42 8.88 -26.57
CA THR A 47 8.55 9.80 -26.71
C THR A 47 8.63 10.73 -25.50
N GLY A 48 9.80 10.82 -24.85
CA GLY A 48 10.01 11.62 -23.64
C GLY A 48 9.32 11.05 -22.38
N LYS A 49 9.00 9.74 -22.38
CA LYS A 49 8.33 9.07 -21.25
C LYS A 49 9.00 7.76 -20.90
N VAL A 50 8.74 7.31 -19.66
CA VAL A 50 9.15 6.00 -19.17
C VAL A 50 7.93 5.21 -18.70
N LEU A 51 7.84 3.96 -19.17
CA LEU A 51 6.89 2.96 -18.73
C LEU A 51 7.55 2.10 -17.65
N MET A 52 6.84 1.91 -16.56
CA MET A 52 7.30 1.05 -15.48
C MET A 52 6.15 0.27 -14.87
N PRO A 53 6.41 -0.77 -14.06
CA PRO A 53 5.36 -1.41 -13.28
C PRO A 53 4.64 -0.37 -12.42
N GLY A 54 3.33 -0.42 -12.36
CA GLY A 54 2.55 0.42 -11.47
C GLY A 54 2.90 0.15 -10.00
N PHE A 55 2.86 1.20 -9.19
CA PHE A 55 3.20 1.10 -7.77
C PHE A 55 2.19 0.28 -6.97
N VAL A 56 2.67 -0.33 -5.90
CA VAL A 56 1.86 -1.00 -4.89
C VAL A 56 2.01 -0.30 -3.56
N ASN A 57 0.92 0.21 -3.03
CA ASN A 57 0.84 0.72 -1.67
C ASN A 57 0.56 -0.45 -0.71
N ALA A 58 1.57 -0.93 -0.01
CA ALA A 58 1.49 -2.17 0.77
C ALA A 58 0.75 -2.05 2.11
N HIS A 59 0.38 -0.83 2.54
CA HIS A 59 -0.40 -0.58 3.75
C HIS A 59 -1.09 0.78 3.71
N SER A 60 -2.41 0.79 3.90
CA SER A 60 -3.21 2.01 3.93
C SER A 60 -4.53 1.83 4.71
N HIS A 61 -5.23 2.96 4.92
CA HIS A 61 -6.57 3.06 5.50
C HIS A 61 -7.38 4.06 4.65
N SER A 62 -7.86 3.61 3.49
CA SER A 62 -8.37 4.50 2.44
C SER A 62 -9.52 5.44 2.88
N PRO A 63 -10.51 5.02 3.71
CA PRO A 63 -11.56 5.92 4.17
C PRO A 63 -11.06 7.07 5.05
N MET A 64 -9.88 6.96 5.66
CA MET A 64 -9.30 8.02 6.49
C MET A 64 -8.87 9.28 5.70
N THR A 65 -9.08 9.33 4.37
CA THR A 65 -8.97 10.58 3.60
C THR A 65 -9.87 11.70 4.12
N LEU A 66 -10.98 11.35 4.79
CA LEU A 66 -11.83 12.30 5.52
C LEU A 66 -11.10 13.09 6.62
N LEU A 67 -10.03 12.52 7.19
CA LEU A 67 -9.28 13.10 8.31
C LEU A 67 -8.06 13.92 7.84
N ARG A 68 -7.86 14.12 6.55
CA ARG A 68 -6.74 14.91 6.02
C ARG A 68 -6.67 16.30 6.66
N GLY A 69 -5.57 16.60 7.34
CA GLY A 69 -5.34 17.89 8.01
C GLY A 69 -6.19 18.13 9.27
N TYR A 70 -6.93 17.13 9.76
CA TYR A 70 -7.81 17.29 10.92
C TYR A 70 -7.09 17.10 12.28
N ALA A 71 -6.09 16.23 12.32
CA ALA A 71 -5.45 15.82 13.57
C ALA A 71 -3.93 15.94 13.46
N GLU A 72 -3.38 17.11 13.80
CA GLU A 72 -1.96 17.40 13.65
C GLU A 72 -1.27 17.58 15.01
N ASN A 73 0.05 17.31 15.05
CA ASN A 73 0.94 17.61 16.18
C ASN A 73 0.54 16.97 17.52
N LEU A 74 0.03 15.73 17.47
CA LEU A 74 -0.33 14.95 18.65
C LEU A 74 0.42 13.61 18.66
N PRO A 75 0.91 13.16 19.84
CA PRO A 75 1.40 11.78 19.99
C PRO A 75 0.30 10.77 19.69
N LEU A 76 0.66 9.58 19.16
CA LEU A 76 -0.24 8.57 18.65
C LEU A 76 -1.46 8.29 19.55
N GLN A 77 -1.28 8.04 20.83
CA GLN A 77 -2.39 7.72 21.76
C GLN A 77 -3.38 8.88 21.94
N ARG A 78 -2.89 10.12 22.02
CA ARG A 78 -3.75 11.30 22.07
C ARG A 78 -4.41 11.58 20.73
N TRP A 79 -3.68 11.34 19.65
CA TRP A 79 -4.17 11.46 18.29
C TRP A 79 -5.36 10.53 18.07
N LEU A 80 -5.23 9.24 18.44
CA LEU A 80 -6.31 8.26 18.35
C LEU A 80 -7.53 8.66 19.21
N ASN A 81 -7.30 8.86 20.53
CA ASN A 81 -8.42 9.00 21.47
C ASN A 81 -9.12 10.36 21.39
N GLU A 82 -8.38 11.46 21.13
CA GLU A 82 -8.94 12.80 21.15
C GLU A 82 -9.47 13.28 19.78
N LYS A 83 -8.97 12.67 18.69
CA LYS A 83 -9.29 13.12 17.32
C LYS A 83 -9.86 12.03 16.42
N VAL A 84 -9.16 10.91 16.27
CA VAL A 84 -9.52 9.89 15.28
C VAL A 84 -10.82 9.18 15.68
N PHE A 85 -10.87 8.53 16.82
CA PHE A 85 -12.04 7.77 17.24
C PHE A 85 -13.33 8.60 17.34
N PRO A 86 -13.34 9.81 17.95
CA PRO A 86 -14.54 10.64 17.95
C PRO A 86 -15.01 11.06 16.55
N PHE A 87 -14.10 11.16 15.58
CA PHE A 87 -14.43 11.44 14.20
C PHE A 87 -14.98 10.19 13.50
N GLU A 88 -14.33 9.05 13.65
CA GLU A 88 -14.70 7.77 13.05
C GLU A 88 -16.09 7.29 13.49
N ASP A 89 -16.46 7.53 14.74
CA ASP A 89 -17.81 7.23 15.29
C ASP A 89 -18.95 7.94 14.52
N ARG A 90 -18.64 8.94 13.70
CA ARG A 90 -19.61 9.73 12.91
C ARG A 90 -19.58 9.41 11.42
N ILE A 91 -18.65 8.57 10.98
CA ILE A 91 -18.56 8.13 9.58
C ILE A 91 -19.76 7.23 9.26
N LYS A 92 -20.30 7.41 8.07
CA LYS A 92 -21.37 6.55 7.52
C LYS A 92 -20.81 5.77 6.33
N GLY A 93 -21.49 4.71 5.92
CA GLY A 93 -21.04 3.89 4.80
C GLY A 93 -20.86 4.68 3.50
N GLU A 94 -21.75 5.64 3.19
CA GLU A 94 -21.59 6.52 2.01
C GLU A 94 -20.35 7.40 2.11
N ASP A 95 -20.04 7.93 3.30
CA ASP A 95 -18.81 8.70 3.54
C ASP A 95 -17.58 7.83 3.28
N ALA A 96 -17.57 6.57 3.75
CA ALA A 96 -16.49 5.61 3.53
C ALA A 96 -16.32 5.27 2.03
N TYR A 97 -17.40 5.12 1.28
CA TYR A 97 -17.33 4.91 -0.18
C TYR A 97 -16.65 6.08 -0.88
N TYR A 98 -17.14 7.32 -0.67
CA TYR A 98 -16.60 8.48 -1.36
C TYR A 98 -15.17 8.84 -0.90
N SER A 99 -14.84 8.63 0.37
CA SER A 99 -13.48 8.85 0.85
C SER A 99 -12.50 7.81 0.31
N SER A 100 -12.92 6.55 0.18
CA SER A 100 -12.11 5.54 -0.52
C SER A 100 -11.95 5.86 -2.00
N MET A 101 -13.00 6.35 -2.68
CA MET A 101 -12.89 6.82 -4.07
C MET A 101 -11.91 7.99 -4.20
N LEU A 102 -11.86 8.91 -3.22
CA LEU A 102 -10.87 9.99 -3.20
C LEU A 102 -9.44 9.46 -2.99
N ALA A 103 -9.27 8.51 -2.07
CA ALA A 103 -7.98 7.84 -1.87
C ALA A 103 -7.51 7.14 -3.15
N ILE A 104 -8.39 6.37 -3.78
CA ILE A 104 -8.10 5.67 -5.03
C ILE A 104 -7.76 6.64 -6.15
N ALA A 105 -8.50 7.74 -6.29
CA ALA A 105 -8.18 8.76 -7.29
C ALA A 105 -6.77 9.34 -7.08
N GLU A 106 -6.40 9.65 -5.83
CA GLU A 106 -5.05 10.13 -5.50
C GLU A 106 -3.99 9.07 -5.81
N MET A 107 -4.20 7.82 -5.43
CA MET A 107 -3.31 6.70 -5.75
C MET A 107 -3.12 6.53 -7.25
N LEU A 108 -4.21 6.49 -8.03
CA LEU A 108 -4.15 6.38 -9.50
C LEU A 108 -3.43 7.57 -10.14
N ARG A 109 -3.67 8.79 -9.65
CA ARG A 109 -2.98 9.99 -10.12
C ARG A 109 -1.46 9.90 -9.95
N TYR A 110 -0.98 9.17 -8.93
CA TYR A 110 0.42 9.01 -8.61
C TYR A 110 0.99 7.64 -8.98
N GLY A 111 0.33 6.91 -9.91
CA GLY A 111 0.87 5.68 -10.50
C GLY A 111 0.65 4.42 -9.67
N THR A 112 -0.08 4.49 -8.56
CA THR A 112 -0.43 3.31 -7.76
C THR A 112 -1.58 2.55 -8.39
N VAL A 113 -1.41 1.27 -8.65
CA VAL A 113 -2.40 0.38 -9.30
C VAL A 113 -2.96 -0.68 -8.36
N SER A 114 -2.30 -0.91 -7.24
CA SER A 114 -2.74 -1.88 -6.23
C SER A 114 -2.41 -1.36 -4.83
N PHE A 115 -3.29 -1.64 -3.87
CA PHE A 115 -3.05 -1.27 -2.48
C PHE A 115 -3.54 -2.34 -1.51
N SER A 116 -2.95 -2.40 -0.32
CA SER A 116 -3.44 -3.19 0.81
C SER A 116 -4.12 -2.24 1.78
N ASP A 117 -5.38 -2.50 2.08
CA ASP A 117 -6.23 -1.64 2.90
C ASP A 117 -6.77 -2.36 4.13
N MET A 118 -6.77 -1.68 5.26
CA MET A 118 -7.28 -2.21 6.52
C MET A 118 -8.27 -1.20 7.12
N TYR A 119 -9.58 -1.52 7.08
CA TYR A 119 -10.59 -0.62 7.64
C TYR A 119 -11.91 -1.34 7.94
N PHE A 120 -12.87 -0.60 8.48
CA PHE A 120 -14.28 -1.00 8.57
C PHE A 120 -15.10 -0.39 7.42
N PHE A 121 -16.44 -0.58 7.35
CA PHE A 121 -17.31 -0.28 6.20
C PHE A 121 -16.97 -1.10 4.94
N SER A 122 -16.71 -2.36 5.14
CA SER A 122 -16.14 -3.28 4.16
C SER A 122 -16.89 -3.32 2.83
N GLU A 123 -18.22 -3.31 2.83
CA GLU A 123 -19.04 -3.28 1.60
C GLU A 123 -18.82 -2.01 0.78
N ASN A 124 -18.68 -0.87 1.47
CA ASN A 124 -18.51 0.43 0.83
C ASN A 124 -17.11 0.55 0.20
N VAL A 125 -16.08 0.06 0.90
CA VAL A 125 -14.71 -0.01 0.37
C VAL A 125 -14.64 -0.98 -0.81
N ALA A 126 -15.20 -2.19 -0.68
CA ALA A 126 -15.24 -3.18 -1.75
C ALA A 126 -15.94 -2.63 -3.01
N LYS A 127 -17.04 -1.87 -2.83
CA LYS A 127 -17.72 -1.18 -3.93
C LYS A 127 -16.83 -0.12 -4.57
N ALA A 128 -16.13 0.71 -3.80
CA ALA A 128 -15.23 1.73 -4.33
C ALA A 128 -14.09 1.12 -5.16
N VAL A 129 -13.50 0.03 -4.68
CA VAL A 129 -12.47 -0.74 -5.42
C VAL A 129 -13.04 -1.29 -6.74
N THR A 130 -14.22 -1.89 -6.69
CA THR A 130 -14.86 -2.48 -7.88
C THR A 130 -15.20 -1.42 -8.92
N ASP A 131 -15.81 -0.31 -8.50
CA ASP A 131 -16.26 0.77 -9.40
C ASP A 131 -15.07 1.52 -10.03
N SER A 132 -13.98 1.70 -9.28
CA SER A 132 -12.78 2.41 -9.76
C SER A 132 -11.91 1.59 -10.71
N GLY A 133 -11.92 0.27 -10.60
CA GLY A 133 -11.09 -0.64 -11.39
C GLY A 133 -9.67 -0.86 -10.86
N ILE A 134 -9.27 -0.23 -9.77
CA ILE A 134 -7.98 -0.45 -9.09
C ILE A 134 -7.93 -1.85 -8.47
N LYS A 135 -6.72 -2.35 -8.17
CA LYS A 135 -6.52 -3.58 -7.39
C LYS A 135 -6.43 -3.29 -5.90
N CYS A 136 -6.99 -4.18 -5.09
CA CYS A 136 -6.89 -4.08 -3.63
C CYS A 136 -6.84 -5.45 -2.97
N ASN A 137 -6.01 -5.56 -1.93
CA ASN A 137 -6.17 -6.56 -0.88
C ASN A 137 -6.79 -5.84 0.32
N PHE A 138 -8.07 -6.09 0.55
CA PHE A 138 -8.82 -5.45 1.64
C PHE A 138 -8.94 -6.36 2.85
N SER A 139 -8.91 -5.80 4.05
CA SER A 139 -9.08 -6.54 5.30
C SER A 139 -9.88 -5.75 6.34
N ARG A 140 -10.62 -6.47 7.17
CA ARG A 140 -11.34 -5.94 8.33
C ARG A 140 -10.58 -6.30 9.61
N ALA A 141 -9.98 -5.32 10.26
CA ALA A 141 -9.17 -5.55 11.45
C ALA A 141 -10.00 -6.09 12.63
N ILE A 142 -9.48 -7.15 13.26
CA ILE A 142 -10.03 -7.74 14.47
C ILE A 142 -9.35 -7.11 15.67
N THR A 143 -10.15 -6.76 16.69
CA THR A 143 -9.71 -6.27 18.00
C THR A 143 -10.51 -6.91 19.11
N SER A 144 -9.86 -7.31 20.21
CA SER A 144 -10.56 -7.76 21.43
C SER A 144 -9.67 -7.65 22.65
N PHE A 145 -10.15 -6.94 23.65
CA PHE A 145 -9.52 -6.82 24.98
C PHE A 145 -9.97 -7.91 25.96
N GLU A 146 -10.87 -8.79 25.52
CA GLU A 146 -11.44 -9.86 26.34
C GLU A 146 -11.02 -11.23 25.81
N ASP A 147 -10.87 -12.18 26.70
CA ASP A 147 -10.70 -13.59 26.36
C ASP A 147 -12.08 -14.18 26.01
N THR A 148 -12.31 -14.41 24.75
CA THR A 148 -13.56 -14.94 24.20
C THR A 148 -13.26 -15.84 23.00
N ASP A 149 -14.28 -16.55 22.52
CA ASP A 149 -14.19 -17.21 21.21
C ASP A 149 -14.21 -16.13 20.11
N ILE A 150 -13.25 -16.20 19.20
CA ILE A 150 -13.13 -15.24 18.10
C ILE A 150 -14.39 -15.18 17.24
N GLU A 151 -15.15 -16.28 17.14
CA GLU A 151 -16.41 -16.35 16.39
C GLU A 151 -17.54 -15.50 17.03
N ASN A 152 -17.38 -15.13 18.31
CA ASN A 152 -18.30 -14.20 18.98
C ASN A 152 -18.02 -12.73 18.65
N LEU A 153 -16.84 -12.40 18.10
CA LEU A 153 -16.50 -11.05 17.74
C LEU A 153 -17.24 -10.61 16.47
N GLN A 154 -17.85 -9.43 16.53
CA GLN A 154 -18.52 -8.84 15.36
C GLN A 154 -17.50 -8.62 14.21
N SER A 155 -16.31 -8.09 14.51
CA SER A 155 -15.27 -7.86 13.52
C SER A 155 -14.81 -9.14 12.81
N PHE A 156 -14.78 -10.28 13.52
CA PHE A 156 -14.49 -11.57 12.90
C PHE A 156 -15.63 -12.02 11.97
N ARG A 157 -16.88 -11.92 12.40
CA ARG A 157 -18.05 -12.27 11.56
C ARG A 157 -18.13 -11.38 10.30
N GLU A 158 -17.83 -10.09 10.45
CA GLU A 158 -17.70 -9.17 9.32
C GLU A 158 -16.58 -9.60 8.36
N SER A 159 -15.41 -10.00 8.89
CA SER A 159 -14.30 -10.53 8.07
C SER A 159 -14.70 -11.79 7.30
N GLU A 160 -15.40 -12.73 7.96
CA GLU A 160 -15.91 -13.95 7.32
C GLU A 160 -16.92 -13.65 6.20
N ASP A 161 -17.82 -12.69 6.43
CA ASP A 161 -18.82 -12.30 5.43
C ASP A 161 -18.16 -11.70 4.19
N ILE A 162 -17.20 -10.79 4.36
CA ILE A 162 -16.50 -10.18 3.21
C ILE A 162 -15.62 -11.18 2.46
N VAL A 163 -15.02 -12.16 3.14
CA VAL A 163 -14.30 -13.25 2.47
C VAL A 163 -15.24 -14.02 1.56
N LYS A 164 -16.40 -14.41 2.05
CA LYS A 164 -17.39 -15.18 1.26
C LYS A 164 -17.94 -14.40 0.07
N ARG A 165 -18.13 -13.09 0.22
CA ARG A 165 -18.81 -12.25 -0.77
C ARG A 165 -17.87 -11.63 -1.78
N PHE A 166 -16.64 -11.28 -1.39
CA PHE A 166 -15.78 -10.41 -2.17
C PHE A 166 -14.39 -10.97 -2.48
N HIS A 167 -13.96 -12.08 -1.85
CA HIS A 167 -12.65 -12.63 -2.18
C HIS A 167 -12.59 -13.07 -3.65
N ASN A 168 -11.60 -12.54 -4.38
CA ASN A 168 -11.43 -12.67 -5.83
C ASN A 168 -12.55 -12.03 -6.69
N ALA A 169 -13.33 -11.10 -6.13
CA ALA A 169 -14.29 -10.32 -6.90
C ALA A 169 -13.60 -9.38 -7.90
N ALA A 170 -14.40 -8.77 -8.79
CA ALA A 170 -13.92 -7.86 -9.85
C ALA A 170 -12.78 -8.47 -10.69
N ASP A 171 -12.96 -9.70 -11.17
CA ASP A 171 -11.98 -10.47 -11.96
C ASP A 171 -10.64 -10.67 -11.23
N GLY A 172 -10.66 -10.86 -9.89
CA GLY A 172 -9.49 -11.05 -9.04
C GLY A 172 -8.77 -9.76 -8.65
N ARG A 173 -9.30 -8.58 -9.02
CA ARG A 173 -8.72 -7.30 -8.59
C ARG A 173 -8.94 -7.06 -7.10
N LEU A 174 -10.10 -7.46 -6.56
CA LEU A 174 -10.36 -7.40 -5.13
C LEU A 174 -10.07 -8.76 -4.49
N LYS A 175 -9.07 -8.80 -3.63
CA LYS A 175 -8.77 -9.92 -2.74
C LYS A 175 -9.09 -9.52 -1.31
N ILE A 176 -9.46 -10.49 -0.48
CA ILE A 176 -9.66 -10.27 0.95
C ILE A 176 -8.56 -11.00 1.70
N ASP A 177 -7.84 -10.25 2.52
CA ASP A 177 -6.91 -10.77 3.52
C ASP A 177 -7.63 -10.75 4.88
N MET A 178 -7.18 -11.51 5.86
CA MET A 178 -7.64 -11.36 7.24
C MET A 178 -6.68 -10.45 8.00
N SER A 179 -7.19 -9.63 8.90
CA SER A 179 -6.33 -8.74 9.67
C SER A 179 -6.65 -8.75 11.16
N LEU A 180 -5.59 -8.61 11.92
CA LEU A 180 -5.60 -8.33 13.33
C LEU A 180 -4.92 -6.97 13.52
N HIS A 181 -5.56 -6.05 14.27
CA HIS A 181 -5.05 -4.69 14.34
C HIS A 181 -3.58 -4.67 14.82
N ALA A 182 -3.35 -5.03 16.07
CA ALA A 182 -2.02 -5.15 16.67
C ALA A 182 -2.08 -6.06 17.91
N GLU A 183 -0.94 -6.43 18.48
CA GLU A 183 -0.91 -7.28 19.68
C GLU A 183 -1.45 -6.54 20.92
N TYR A 184 -1.26 -5.22 21.03
CA TYR A 184 -1.75 -4.44 22.18
C TYR A 184 -3.27 -4.20 22.16
N THR A 185 -3.93 -4.42 21.03
CA THR A 185 -5.40 -4.35 20.91
C THR A 185 -6.07 -5.70 20.99
N ASN A 186 -5.31 -6.77 21.27
CA ASN A 186 -5.83 -8.12 21.32
C ASN A 186 -5.26 -8.91 22.50
N ARG A 187 -6.05 -9.89 22.97
CA ARG A 187 -5.55 -10.92 23.89
C ARG A 187 -4.78 -11.99 23.13
N ARG A 188 -3.79 -12.62 23.78
CA ARG A 188 -3.00 -13.70 23.18
C ARG A 188 -3.89 -14.82 22.63
N THR A 189 -4.93 -15.22 23.37
CA THR A 189 -5.90 -16.22 22.95
C THR A 189 -6.63 -15.86 21.65
N ILE A 190 -6.89 -14.58 21.42
CA ILE A 190 -7.48 -14.10 20.16
C ILE A 190 -6.47 -14.17 19.03
N ILE A 191 -5.19 -13.83 19.29
CA ILE A 191 -4.12 -13.93 18.30
C ILE A 191 -3.92 -15.40 17.85
N GLU A 192 -3.93 -16.35 18.79
CA GLU A 192 -3.82 -17.78 18.50
C GLU A 192 -5.01 -18.30 17.67
N GLN A 193 -6.23 -17.96 18.06
CA GLN A 193 -7.44 -18.31 17.32
C GLN A 193 -7.45 -17.66 15.90
N PHE A 194 -7.04 -16.41 15.80
CA PHE A 194 -6.91 -15.72 14.52
C PHE A 194 -5.96 -16.47 13.58
N ALA A 195 -4.77 -16.82 14.05
CA ALA A 195 -3.77 -17.55 13.26
C ALA A 195 -4.32 -18.91 12.75
N GLU A 196 -5.04 -19.65 13.60
CA GLU A 196 -5.71 -20.88 13.21
C GLU A 196 -6.74 -20.63 12.10
N LYS A 197 -7.62 -19.65 12.28
CA LYS A 197 -8.68 -19.32 11.30
C LYS A 197 -8.13 -18.86 9.95
N VAL A 198 -7.08 -18.04 9.94
CA VAL A 198 -6.43 -17.62 8.67
C VAL A 198 -5.84 -18.80 7.93
N ARG A 199 -5.13 -19.70 8.66
CA ARG A 199 -4.54 -20.91 8.10
C ARG A 199 -5.60 -21.88 7.55
N GLU A 200 -6.70 -22.13 8.30
CA GLU A 200 -7.80 -22.98 7.85
C GLU A 200 -8.41 -22.50 6.52
N ARG A 201 -8.43 -21.19 6.29
CA ARG A 201 -9.03 -20.57 5.09
C ARG A 201 -8.04 -20.40 3.94
N GLY A 202 -6.76 -20.68 4.17
CA GLY A 202 -5.72 -20.48 3.15
C GLY A 202 -5.57 -19.01 2.73
N LEU A 203 -5.86 -18.07 3.63
CA LEU A 203 -5.78 -16.63 3.38
C LEU A 203 -4.43 -16.05 3.84
N ARG A 204 -4.23 -14.77 3.60
CA ARG A 204 -3.09 -13.97 4.05
C ARG A 204 -3.47 -13.22 5.31
N ALA A 205 -2.45 -12.89 6.12
CA ALA A 205 -2.62 -12.03 7.28
C ALA A 205 -2.08 -10.62 7.01
N HIS A 206 -2.70 -9.61 7.63
CA HIS A 206 -2.24 -8.22 7.62
C HIS A 206 -2.31 -7.67 9.05
N ILE A 207 -1.20 -7.14 9.57
CA ILE A 207 -1.06 -6.67 10.95
C ILE A 207 -0.24 -5.37 11.02
N HIS A 208 -0.40 -4.58 12.09
CA HIS A 208 0.61 -3.60 12.52
C HIS A 208 1.61 -4.31 13.43
N LEU A 209 2.88 -3.96 13.29
CA LEU A 209 3.97 -4.64 14.03
C LEU A 209 5.03 -3.65 14.50
N SER A 210 5.22 -3.59 15.81
CA SER A 210 6.31 -2.83 16.45
C SER A 210 6.44 -1.40 15.88
N GLU A 211 5.31 -0.69 15.78
CA GLU A 211 5.27 0.66 15.23
C GLU A 211 5.93 1.65 16.17
N THR A 212 5.58 1.60 17.46
CA THR A 212 6.09 2.55 18.46
C THR A 212 6.98 1.86 19.51
N LYS A 213 7.92 2.62 20.08
CA LYS A 213 8.74 2.13 21.18
C LYS A 213 7.90 1.67 22.36
N LYS A 214 6.82 2.42 22.64
CA LYS A 214 5.91 2.11 23.75
C LYS A 214 5.26 0.74 23.58
N GLU A 215 4.67 0.47 22.43
CA GLU A 215 4.09 -0.84 22.04
C GLU A 215 5.12 -1.95 22.27
N HIS A 216 6.30 -1.80 21.68
CA HIS A 216 7.36 -2.80 21.74
C HIS A 216 7.78 -3.11 23.19
N GLU A 217 8.04 -2.09 24.02
CA GLU A 217 8.47 -2.25 25.41
C GLU A 217 7.32 -2.77 26.31
N GLU A 218 6.08 -2.37 26.08
CA GLU A 218 4.92 -2.88 26.83
C GLU A 218 4.67 -4.36 26.54
N CYS A 219 4.82 -4.81 25.29
CA CYS A 219 4.75 -6.21 24.94
C CYS A 219 5.84 -7.03 25.65
N LYS A 220 7.09 -6.55 25.63
CA LYS A 220 8.20 -7.19 26.37
C LYS A 220 7.95 -7.26 27.87
N ALA A 221 7.43 -6.20 28.46
CA ALA A 221 7.11 -6.16 29.89
C ALA A 221 6.00 -7.15 30.26
N LYS A 222 4.99 -7.30 29.38
CA LYS A 222 3.82 -8.16 29.63
C LYS A 222 4.06 -9.62 29.36
N TYR A 223 4.75 -9.94 28.27
CA TYR A 223 4.87 -11.31 27.77
C TYR A 223 6.30 -11.84 27.83
N SER A 224 7.30 -11.03 28.15
CA SER A 224 8.74 -11.34 28.02
C SER A 224 9.13 -11.69 26.56
N LEU A 225 8.36 -11.19 25.59
CA LEU A 225 8.50 -11.39 24.15
C LEU A 225 8.39 -10.05 23.44
N THR A 226 9.08 -9.88 22.32
CA THR A 226 8.79 -8.78 21.40
C THR A 226 7.44 -9.02 20.71
N PRO A 227 6.80 -7.99 20.10
CA PRO A 227 5.61 -8.20 19.29
C PRO A 227 5.79 -9.25 18.19
N THR A 228 6.95 -9.26 17.54
CA THR A 228 7.32 -10.25 16.52
C THR A 228 7.35 -11.67 17.09
N GLN A 229 8.02 -11.86 18.22
CA GLN A 229 8.10 -13.16 18.89
C GLN A 229 6.73 -13.64 19.36
N LEU A 230 5.88 -12.74 19.87
CA LEU A 230 4.51 -13.08 20.26
C LEU A 230 3.69 -13.56 19.07
N PHE A 231 3.69 -12.83 17.95
CA PHE A 231 2.98 -13.26 16.75
C PHE A 231 3.53 -14.55 16.15
N TYR A 232 4.85 -14.75 16.23
CA TYR A 232 5.50 -16.00 15.82
C TYR A 232 5.04 -17.19 16.68
N GLU A 233 5.06 -17.06 18.02
CA GLU A 233 4.59 -18.11 18.93
C GLU A 233 3.10 -18.43 18.76
N CYS A 234 2.28 -17.42 18.48
CA CYS A 234 0.85 -17.60 18.21
C CYS A 234 0.57 -18.17 16.80
N GLY A 235 1.58 -18.38 15.95
CA GLY A 235 1.42 -18.97 14.62
C GLY A 235 0.92 -18.03 13.54
N VAL A 236 0.92 -16.72 13.77
CA VAL A 236 0.45 -15.73 12.76
C VAL A 236 1.32 -15.76 11.50
N PHE A 237 2.60 -16.04 11.64
CA PHE A 237 3.54 -16.11 10.52
C PHE A 237 3.60 -17.47 9.81
N ASP A 238 2.70 -18.40 10.15
CA ASP A 238 2.57 -19.67 9.41
C ASP A 238 1.78 -19.52 8.10
N VAL A 239 1.28 -18.32 7.83
CA VAL A 239 0.64 -17.91 6.58
C VAL A 239 1.37 -16.70 6.00
N PRO A 240 1.25 -16.42 4.68
CA PRO A 240 1.82 -15.21 4.11
C PRO A 240 1.28 -13.98 4.82
N THR A 241 2.16 -13.15 5.39
CA THR A 241 1.79 -12.04 6.25
C THR A 241 2.42 -10.72 5.78
N ILE A 242 1.62 -9.65 5.79
CA ILE A 242 2.07 -8.25 5.68
C ILE A 242 2.12 -7.68 7.10
N ALA A 243 3.30 -7.23 7.53
CA ALA A 243 3.53 -6.56 8.80
C ALA A 243 3.85 -5.09 8.55
N ALA A 244 2.90 -4.20 8.89
CA ALA A 244 3.07 -2.75 8.70
C ALA A 244 4.02 -2.15 9.76
N HIS A 245 4.73 -1.09 9.36
CA HIS A 245 5.69 -0.29 10.13
C HIS A 245 7.03 -0.94 10.39
N CYS A 246 7.12 -1.98 11.21
CA CYS A 246 8.36 -2.68 11.60
C CYS A 246 9.48 -1.73 12.09
N VAL A 247 9.14 -0.69 12.86
CA VAL A 247 10.07 0.36 13.28
C VAL A 247 11.03 -0.13 14.37
N TRP A 248 10.48 -0.88 15.35
CA TRP A 248 11.21 -1.28 16.57
C TRP A 248 11.58 -2.76 16.59
N VAL A 249 11.64 -3.43 15.42
CA VAL A 249 12.07 -4.83 15.33
C VAL A 249 13.55 -4.99 15.69
N GLU A 250 13.84 -6.00 16.50
CA GLU A 250 15.20 -6.36 16.94
C GLU A 250 15.88 -7.35 15.97
N ASP A 251 17.15 -7.65 16.15
CA ASP A 251 17.89 -8.57 15.27
C ASP A 251 17.26 -9.97 15.22
N GLY A 252 16.86 -10.51 16.38
CA GLY A 252 16.15 -11.79 16.44
C GLY A 252 14.79 -11.75 15.77
N ASP A 253 14.09 -10.60 15.79
CA ASP A 253 12.82 -10.42 15.10
C ASP A 253 13.00 -10.47 13.57
N ILE A 254 14.06 -9.85 13.07
CA ILE A 254 14.39 -9.83 11.63
C ILE A 254 14.67 -11.25 11.12
N GLU A 255 15.34 -12.07 11.91
CA GLU A 255 15.56 -13.49 11.57
C GLU A 255 14.24 -14.24 11.45
N LEU A 256 13.30 -14.05 12.37
CA LEU A 256 11.97 -14.67 12.34
C LEU A 256 11.16 -14.21 11.13
N LEU A 257 11.15 -12.89 10.84
CA LEU A 257 10.46 -12.33 9.67
C LEU A 257 11.01 -12.94 8.37
N ARG A 258 12.33 -13.07 8.24
CA ARG A 258 12.97 -13.68 7.08
C ARG A 258 12.62 -15.16 6.97
N GLU A 259 12.75 -15.93 8.06
CA GLU A 259 12.48 -17.37 8.09
C GLU A 259 11.06 -17.70 7.64
N LYS A 260 10.09 -16.91 8.10
CA LYS A 260 8.66 -17.07 7.81
C LYS A 260 8.22 -16.40 6.53
N GLY A 261 9.11 -15.69 5.83
CA GLY A 261 8.77 -14.99 4.58
C GLY A 261 7.77 -13.85 4.77
N VAL A 262 7.74 -13.23 5.95
CA VAL A 262 6.89 -12.08 6.25
C VAL A 262 7.35 -10.88 5.43
N THR A 263 6.41 -10.12 4.89
CA THR A 263 6.71 -8.84 4.24
C THR A 263 6.61 -7.71 5.25
N ALA A 264 7.70 -6.98 5.44
CA ALA A 264 7.70 -5.72 6.18
C ALA A 264 7.22 -4.58 5.27
N ALA A 265 6.09 -3.95 5.60
CA ALA A 265 5.56 -2.80 4.87
C ALA A 265 5.91 -1.51 5.63
N THR A 266 7.01 -0.86 5.24
CA THR A 266 7.42 0.41 5.89
C THR A 266 6.56 1.58 5.42
N CYS A 267 6.22 2.48 6.35
CA CYS A 267 5.40 3.68 6.10
C CYS A 267 6.16 4.94 6.56
N PRO A 268 7.23 5.35 5.84
CA PRO A 268 8.20 6.31 6.36
C PRO A 268 7.60 7.67 6.73
N ALA A 269 6.73 8.24 5.92
CA ALA A 269 6.13 9.55 6.24
C ALA A 269 5.24 9.48 7.49
N SER A 270 4.42 8.45 7.62
CA SER A 270 3.57 8.23 8.80
C SER A 270 4.41 8.01 10.06
N ASN A 271 5.40 7.12 9.99
CA ASN A 271 6.30 6.82 11.11
C ASN A 271 7.01 8.08 11.64
N LEU A 272 7.48 8.93 10.72
CA LEU A 272 8.14 10.20 11.09
C LEU A 272 7.15 11.21 11.65
N LYS A 273 5.99 11.37 11.02
CA LYS A 273 4.99 12.35 11.42
C LYS A 273 4.40 12.07 12.80
N LEU A 274 4.16 10.81 13.13
CA LEU A 274 3.67 10.38 14.44
C LEU A 274 4.79 10.27 15.49
N GLY A 275 6.06 10.44 15.09
CA GLY A 275 7.20 10.28 15.97
C GLY A 275 7.44 8.84 16.42
N SER A 276 6.96 7.87 15.64
CA SER A 276 7.11 6.43 15.90
C SER A 276 8.57 6.00 15.77
N GLY A 277 9.33 6.60 14.86
CA GLY A 277 10.75 6.32 14.64
C GLY A 277 11.08 6.07 13.16
N ILE A 278 12.22 5.46 12.90
CA ILE A 278 12.71 5.11 11.55
C ILE A 278 12.85 3.60 11.46
N CYS A 279 12.11 2.98 10.52
CA CYS A 279 12.32 1.58 10.18
C CYS A 279 13.69 1.40 9.49
N ASP A 280 14.51 0.50 10.00
CA ASP A 280 15.82 0.20 9.42
C ASP A 280 15.69 -0.70 8.18
N VAL A 281 15.25 -0.10 7.09
CA VAL A 281 15.04 -0.77 5.80
C VAL A 281 16.31 -1.47 5.30
N TYR A 282 17.49 -0.86 5.49
CA TYR A 282 18.75 -1.46 5.07
C TYR A 282 19.02 -2.79 5.78
N LYS A 283 18.80 -2.83 7.10
CA LYS A 283 18.99 -4.04 7.89
C LYS A 283 18.04 -5.16 7.48
N LEU A 284 16.77 -4.83 7.25
CA LEU A 284 15.75 -5.76 6.75
C LEU A 284 16.14 -6.33 5.38
N LEU A 285 16.44 -5.47 4.41
CA LEU A 285 16.84 -5.89 3.05
C LEU A 285 18.12 -6.75 3.06
N LYS A 286 19.14 -6.33 3.82
CA LYS A 286 20.40 -7.05 3.95
C LYS A 286 20.23 -8.44 4.55
N SER A 287 19.26 -8.59 5.45
CA SER A 287 18.91 -9.87 6.05
C SER A 287 18.03 -10.75 5.15
N GLY A 288 17.56 -10.25 4.00
CA GLY A 288 16.75 -11.00 3.04
C GLY A 288 15.24 -10.99 3.35
N VAL A 289 14.77 -10.07 4.20
CA VAL A 289 13.35 -9.84 4.41
C VAL A 289 12.76 -9.18 3.17
N ASN A 290 11.57 -9.59 2.72
CA ASN A 290 10.84 -8.87 1.70
C ASN A 290 10.34 -7.55 2.28
N VAL A 291 10.81 -6.41 1.77
CA VAL A 291 10.39 -5.08 2.21
C VAL A 291 9.57 -4.43 1.12
N ALA A 292 8.40 -3.92 1.47
CA ALA A 292 7.51 -3.14 0.61
C ALA A 292 7.23 -1.76 1.22
N ILE A 293 6.72 -0.83 0.43
CA ILE A 293 6.40 0.52 0.86
C ILE A 293 4.88 0.67 1.01
N GLY A 294 4.45 1.26 2.13
CA GLY A 294 3.08 1.70 2.37
C GLY A 294 3.03 3.20 2.65
N THR A 295 1.87 3.80 2.51
CA THR A 295 1.65 5.20 2.87
C THR A 295 1.02 5.36 4.25
N ASP A 296 0.42 4.30 4.79
CA ASP A 296 -0.48 4.36 5.92
C ASP A 296 -1.69 5.27 5.62
N SER A 297 -2.35 5.80 6.65
CA SER A 297 -3.52 6.67 6.50
C SER A 297 -3.15 8.08 6.07
N VAL A 298 -4.06 8.73 5.37
CA VAL A 298 -3.95 10.17 5.08
C VAL A 298 -4.03 11.02 6.35
N ALA A 299 -4.59 10.51 7.42
CA ALA A 299 -4.61 11.18 8.72
C ALA A 299 -3.21 11.26 9.35
N SER A 300 -2.36 10.25 9.14
CA SER A 300 -0.98 10.20 9.66
C SER A 300 0.10 10.60 8.66
N ASN A 301 -0.21 10.64 7.35
CA ASN A 301 0.72 10.98 6.27
C ASN A 301 0.36 12.29 5.53
N ASN A 302 -0.92 12.58 5.39
CA ASN A 302 -1.52 13.65 4.59
C ASN A 302 -1.51 13.43 3.08
N ASN A 303 -0.86 12.41 2.53
CA ASN A 303 -0.91 12.08 1.10
C ASN A 303 -0.71 10.57 0.84
N LEU A 304 -1.03 10.14 -0.39
CA LEU A 304 -0.91 8.75 -0.84
C LEU A 304 0.08 8.65 -2.03
N ASN A 305 1.11 9.50 -2.03
CA ASN A 305 2.10 9.60 -3.10
C ASN A 305 3.27 8.66 -2.86
N MET A 306 3.28 7.51 -3.56
CA MET A 306 4.35 6.51 -3.46
C MET A 306 5.74 7.05 -3.85
N ILE A 307 5.83 8.04 -4.74
CA ILE A 307 7.11 8.64 -5.13
C ILE A 307 7.75 9.37 -3.95
N LYS A 308 6.95 10.06 -3.14
CA LYS A 308 7.45 10.67 -1.89
C LYS A 308 7.90 9.63 -0.87
N GLU A 309 7.18 8.54 -0.73
CA GLU A 309 7.59 7.45 0.16
C GLU A 309 8.89 6.79 -0.32
N MET A 310 9.04 6.59 -1.64
CA MET A 310 10.30 6.10 -2.25
C MET A 310 11.47 7.01 -1.91
N PHE A 311 11.30 8.32 -2.05
CA PHE A 311 12.32 9.33 -1.73
C PHE A 311 12.75 9.22 -0.26
N LEU A 312 11.80 9.11 0.68
CA LEU A 312 12.10 8.94 2.10
C LEU A 312 12.82 7.61 2.38
N CYS A 313 12.36 6.50 1.78
CA CYS A 313 13.01 5.20 1.90
C CYS A 313 14.45 5.19 1.37
N ALA A 314 14.75 6.02 0.35
CA ALA A 314 16.10 6.16 -0.18
C ALA A 314 17.03 6.98 0.74
N LEU A 315 16.50 7.96 1.47
CA LEU A 315 17.31 8.88 2.27
C LEU A 315 17.49 8.44 3.74
N LEU A 316 16.42 7.97 4.37
CA LEU A 316 16.41 7.68 5.80
C LEU A 316 17.45 6.65 6.22
N PRO A 317 17.64 5.51 5.53
CA PRO A 317 18.67 4.55 5.88
C PRO A 317 20.09 5.13 5.75
N LYS A 318 20.35 5.98 4.74
CA LYS A 318 21.64 6.63 4.54
C LYS A 318 21.99 7.54 5.71
N GLY A 319 21.00 8.32 6.18
CA GLY A 319 21.16 9.16 7.38
C GLY A 319 21.30 8.34 8.66
N LEU A 320 20.53 7.27 8.82
CA LEU A 320 20.57 6.41 10.00
C LEU A 320 21.93 5.70 10.17
N HIS A 321 22.51 5.22 9.09
CA HIS A 321 23.80 4.49 9.07
C HIS A 321 25.01 5.38 8.83
N ASN A 322 24.83 6.70 8.55
CA ASN A 322 25.90 7.60 8.13
C ASN A 322 26.72 7.06 6.93
N ASP A 323 26.04 6.37 6.02
CA ASP A 323 26.62 5.72 4.84
C ASP A 323 25.74 5.94 3.62
N ALA A 324 26.26 6.64 2.62
CA ALA A 324 25.54 6.95 1.39
C ALA A 324 25.39 5.73 0.44
N SER A 325 26.10 4.64 0.71
CA SER A 325 26.09 3.43 -0.14
C SER A 325 25.02 2.40 0.22
N VAL A 326 24.34 2.57 1.37
CA VAL A 326 23.26 1.67 1.79
C VAL A 326 22.00 1.92 0.99
N VAL A 327 21.31 0.87 0.65
CA VAL A 327 20.04 0.82 -0.12
C VAL A 327 20.16 1.48 -1.50
N SER A 328 20.12 0.67 -2.53
CA SER A 328 20.20 1.16 -3.91
C SER A 328 18.83 1.65 -4.42
N GLU A 329 18.86 2.48 -5.44
CA GLU A 329 17.67 2.98 -6.13
C GLU A 329 16.84 1.84 -6.74
N ARG A 330 17.51 0.77 -7.23
CA ARG A 330 16.83 -0.45 -7.69
C ARG A 330 16.08 -1.16 -6.57
N ASP A 331 16.65 -1.21 -5.35
CA ASP A 331 15.94 -1.78 -4.19
C ASP A 331 14.69 -0.96 -3.86
N ILE A 332 14.77 0.36 -3.92
CA ILE A 332 13.61 1.25 -3.70
C ILE A 332 12.52 1.00 -4.74
N LEU A 333 12.86 0.91 -6.03
CA LEU A 333 11.87 0.61 -7.07
C LEU A 333 11.23 -0.76 -6.87
N LYS A 334 12.01 -1.79 -6.47
CA LYS A 334 11.48 -3.11 -6.13
C LYS A 334 10.52 -3.05 -4.94
N MET A 335 10.85 -2.29 -3.90
CA MET A 335 9.99 -2.11 -2.72
C MET A 335 8.66 -1.45 -3.08
N ALA A 336 8.65 -0.51 -4.01
CA ALA A 336 7.46 0.19 -4.46
C ALA A 336 6.61 -0.61 -5.48
N THR A 337 7.13 -1.71 -6.03
CA THR A 337 6.51 -2.48 -7.10
C THR A 337 6.47 -3.98 -6.79
N VAL A 338 7.41 -4.78 -7.33
CA VAL A 338 7.40 -6.25 -7.29
C VAL A 338 7.30 -6.83 -5.88
N ASN A 339 7.94 -6.21 -4.88
CA ASN A 339 7.86 -6.67 -3.50
C ASN A 339 6.46 -6.51 -2.92
N GLY A 340 5.77 -5.40 -3.24
CA GLY A 340 4.39 -5.17 -2.87
C GLY A 340 3.43 -6.16 -3.54
N TYR A 341 3.61 -6.44 -4.85
CA TYR A 341 2.82 -7.46 -5.54
C TYR A 341 3.01 -8.85 -4.94
N LYS A 342 4.25 -9.22 -4.61
CA LYS A 342 4.56 -10.46 -3.90
C LYS A 342 3.83 -10.52 -2.54
N ALA A 343 3.86 -9.44 -1.78
CA ALA A 343 3.15 -9.33 -0.50
C ALA A 343 1.64 -9.60 -0.65
N GLN A 344 1.03 -9.13 -1.75
CA GLN A 344 -0.38 -9.30 -2.07
C GLN A 344 -0.72 -10.66 -2.74
N GLY A 345 0.27 -11.51 -3.01
CA GLY A 345 0.07 -12.75 -3.75
C GLY A 345 -0.37 -12.54 -5.20
N ARG A 346 0.28 -11.58 -5.88
CA ARG A 346 0.08 -11.23 -7.30
C ARG A 346 1.39 -11.45 -8.06
N GLU A 347 1.81 -12.70 -8.16
CA GLU A 347 3.15 -13.08 -8.64
C GLU A 347 3.37 -12.82 -10.14
N ASP A 348 2.30 -12.67 -10.92
CA ASP A 348 2.33 -12.35 -12.35
C ASP A 348 2.22 -10.84 -12.64
N SER A 349 2.54 -9.98 -11.65
CA SER A 349 2.54 -8.52 -11.73
C SER A 349 3.91 -7.95 -11.29
N GLY A 350 4.18 -6.68 -11.61
CA GLY A 350 5.35 -5.95 -11.10
C GLY A 350 6.59 -6.02 -11.98
N ALA A 351 6.49 -6.46 -13.25
CA ALA A 351 7.57 -6.42 -14.23
C ALA A 351 7.05 -6.08 -15.63
N ILE A 352 7.87 -5.38 -16.43
CA ILE A 352 7.60 -5.17 -17.85
C ILE A 352 8.09 -6.39 -18.63
N LYS A 353 7.25 -7.40 -18.70
CA LYS A 353 7.58 -8.71 -19.27
C LYS A 353 6.36 -9.34 -19.95
N ALA A 354 6.57 -9.95 -21.11
CA ALA A 354 5.52 -10.67 -21.81
C ALA A 354 4.95 -11.82 -20.94
N GLY A 355 3.62 -11.92 -20.86
CA GLY A 355 2.88 -12.83 -19.99
C GLY A 355 2.49 -12.25 -18.64
N TYR A 356 3.11 -11.16 -18.18
CA TYR A 356 2.75 -10.49 -16.94
C TYR A 356 1.51 -9.62 -17.12
N LYS A 357 0.84 -9.34 -16.00
CA LYS A 357 -0.31 -8.42 -15.98
C LYS A 357 0.09 -7.02 -16.45
N ALA A 358 -0.77 -6.38 -17.20
CA ALA A 358 -0.60 -5.01 -17.64
C ALA A 358 -1.02 -4.02 -16.52
N ASP A 359 -0.25 -4.04 -15.43
CA ASP A 359 -0.32 -3.17 -14.27
C ASP A 359 0.82 -2.17 -14.37
N LEU A 360 0.55 -1.01 -14.97
CA LEU A 360 1.59 -0.13 -15.50
C LEU A 360 1.35 1.33 -15.09
N CYS A 361 2.44 2.09 -14.99
CA CYS A 361 2.36 3.55 -14.99
C CYS A 361 3.37 4.14 -15.99
N VAL A 362 3.04 5.34 -16.50
CA VAL A 362 3.90 6.12 -17.40
C VAL A 362 4.23 7.44 -16.73
N LEU A 363 5.51 7.77 -16.66
CA LEU A 363 6.01 9.05 -16.19
C LEU A 363 6.55 9.87 -17.35
N ASN A 364 6.24 11.17 -17.37
CA ASN A 364 6.90 12.15 -18.22
C ASN A 364 8.30 12.43 -17.67
N ILE A 365 9.32 12.36 -18.53
CA ILE A 365 10.72 12.61 -18.14
C ILE A 365 11.31 13.85 -18.83
N GLU A 366 10.45 14.68 -19.41
CA GLU A 366 10.85 15.93 -20.10
C GLU A 366 10.74 17.16 -19.19
N SER A 367 10.29 16.99 -17.95
CA SER A 367 10.28 18.08 -16.96
C SER A 367 11.70 18.51 -16.59
N GLU A 368 11.89 19.78 -16.25
CA GLU A 368 13.21 20.39 -15.99
C GLU A 368 13.99 19.68 -14.88
N HIS A 369 13.31 19.21 -13.84
CA HIS A 369 13.90 18.50 -12.70
C HIS A 369 14.38 17.08 -13.06
N MET A 370 13.98 16.53 -14.22
CA MET A 370 14.48 15.26 -14.73
C MET A 370 15.77 15.39 -15.54
N TYR A 371 16.30 16.61 -15.72
CA TYR A 371 17.54 16.87 -16.45
C TYR A 371 18.71 17.26 -15.52
N PRO A 372 19.96 16.82 -15.84
CA PRO A 372 20.33 15.99 -16.99
C PRO A 372 19.95 14.52 -16.80
N GLN A 373 19.62 13.84 -17.89
CA GLN A 373 19.23 12.42 -17.91
C GLN A 373 20.44 11.48 -17.95
N THR A 374 21.36 11.62 -16.99
CA THR A 374 22.58 10.81 -16.91
C THR A 374 22.33 9.40 -16.40
N ASP A 375 21.48 9.26 -15.41
CA ASP A 375 21.00 7.98 -14.87
C ASP A 375 19.50 8.11 -14.55
N MET A 376 18.69 7.44 -15.35
CA MET A 376 17.23 7.54 -15.23
C MET A 376 16.71 6.85 -13.97
N ILE A 377 17.32 5.74 -13.52
CA ILE A 377 16.89 5.03 -12.31
C ILE A 377 17.08 5.92 -11.08
N ASN A 378 18.21 6.64 -11.01
CA ASN A 378 18.45 7.64 -9.96
C ASN A 378 17.40 8.77 -10.03
N ASN A 379 17.13 9.29 -11.23
CA ASN A 379 16.16 10.37 -11.40
C ASN A 379 14.73 9.94 -10.99
N LEU A 380 14.32 8.70 -11.30
CA LEU A 380 13.02 8.18 -10.90
C LEU A 380 12.83 8.08 -9.37
N VAL A 381 13.91 7.91 -8.61
CA VAL A 381 13.85 7.81 -7.14
C VAL A 381 14.06 9.16 -6.45
N TYR A 382 14.97 10.00 -6.98
CA TYR A 382 15.38 11.22 -6.28
C TYR A 382 14.82 12.51 -6.86
N ALA A 383 14.47 12.52 -8.14
CA ALA A 383 14.05 13.74 -8.83
C ALA A 383 12.56 13.72 -9.22
N ALA A 384 12.01 12.57 -9.58
CA ALA A 384 10.61 12.47 -10.04
C ALA A 384 9.62 12.96 -8.98
N ASP A 385 8.51 13.55 -9.43
CA ASP A 385 7.38 13.95 -8.62
C ASP A 385 6.11 13.18 -9.05
N GLY A 386 5.11 13.09 -8.15
CA GLY A 386 3.82 12.48 -8.50
C GLY A 386 3.10 13.15 -9.67
N ALA A 387 3.39 14.41 -9.94
CA ALA A 387 2.84 15.13 -11.08
C ALA A 387 3.41 14.67 -12.43
N ASP A 388 4.54 13.97 -12.44
CA ASP A 388 5.12 13.40 -13.66
C ASP A 388 4.37 12.17 -14.17
N VAL A 389 3.52 11.55 -13.35
CA VAL A 389 2.67 10.43 -13.77
C VAL A 389 1.60 10.93 -14.72
N VAL A 390 1.64 10.44 -15.97
CA VAL A 390 0.70 10.83 -17.04
C VAL A 390 -0.26 9.71 -17.45
N LEU A 391 -0.01 8.46 -17.05
CA LEU A 391 -0.91 7.34 -17.29
C LEU A 391 -0.78 6.29 -16.19
N THR A 392 -1.91 5.75 -15.76
CA THR A 392 -1.98 4.60 -14.83
C THR A 392 -2.96 3.56 -15.38
N MET A 393 -2.51 2.31 -15.46
CA MET A 393 -3.22 1.19 -16.05
C MET A 393 -3.24 0.00 -15.08
N ALA A 394 -4.40 -0.59 -14.84
CA ALA A 394 -4.54 -1.84 -14.09
C ALA A 394 -5.26 -2.89 -14.94
N ASP A 395 -4.73 -4.13 -15.00
CA ASP A 395 -5.22 -5.20 -15.85
C ASP A 395 -5.52 -4.72 -17.29
N GLY A 396 -4.59 -3.96 -17.91
CA GLY A 396 -4.71 -3.45 -19.26
C GLY A 396 -5.74 -2.32 -19.46
N ARG A 397 -6.44 -1.89 -18.40
CA ARG A 397 -7.41 -0.80 -18.43
C ARG A 397 -6.76 0.50 -18.00
N VAL A 398 -6.80 1.52 -18.83
CA VAL A 398 -6.35 2.88 -18.45
C VAL A 398 -7.36 3.45 -17.46
N LEU A 399 -6.93 3.74 -16.23
CA LEU A 399 -7.76 4.29 -15.17
C LEU A 399 -7.52 5.78 -14.94
N TYR A 400 -6.32 6.26 -15.27
CA TYR A 400 -5.94 7.68 -15.26
C TYR A 400 -5.07 7.99 -16.46
N LYS A 401 -5.31 9.11 -17.12
CA LYS A 401 -4.50 9.60 -18.24
C LYS A 401 -4.59 11.11 -18.34
N ASP A 402 -3.46 11.80 -18.41
CA ASP A 402 -3.31 13.22 -18.71
C ASP A 402 -4.24 14.14 -17.87
N GLY A 403 -4.42 13.82 -16.58
CA GLY A 403 -5.27 14.59 -15.65
C GLY A 403 -6.70 14.07 -15.48
N GLU A 404 -7.13 13.12 -16.31
CA GLU A 404 -8.50 12.62 -16.32
C GLU A 404 -8.60 11.19 -15.80
N PHE A 405 -9.65 10.90 -15.03
CA PHE A 405 -10.01 9.56 -14.57
C PHE A 405 -11.07 8.97 -15.50
N THR A 406 -10.93 7.70 -15.85
CA THR A 406 -11.87 7.03 -16.75
C THR A 406 -13.10 6.47 -16.04
N THR A 407 -12.99 6.22 -14.72
CA THR A 407 -14.01 5.54 -13.91
C THR A 407 -14.48 6.37 -12.72
N ILE A 408 -13.88 7.51 -12.44
CA ILE A 408 -14.13 8.32 -11.23
C ILE A 408 -14.59 9.73 -11.62
N ASP A 409 -15.80 10.14 -11.21
CA ASP A 409 -16.23 11.52 -11.22
C ASP A 409 -15.58 12.28 -10.05
N ILE A 410 -14.38 12.81 -10.30
CA ILE A 410 -13.55 13.41 -9.26
C ILE A 410 -14.16 14.66 -8.63
N GLU A 411 -14.93 15.44 -9.39
CA GLU A 411 -15.56 16.65 -8.86
C GLU A 411 -16.71 16.32 -7.90
N LYS A 412 -17.50 15.29 -8.23
CA LYS A 412 -18.53 14.76 -7.33
C LYS A 412 -17.88 14.18 -6.07
N VAL A 413 -16.80 13.38 -6.21
CA VAL A 413 -16.08 12.78 -5.08
C VAL A 413 -15.57 13.88 -4.13
N LYS A 414 -14.85 14.88 -4.63
CA LYS A 414 -14.34 16.00 -3.83
C LYS A 414 -15.44 16.74 -3.08
N SER A 415 -16.53 17.08 -3.78
CA SER A 415 -17.64 17.84 -3.16
C SER A 415 -18.32 17.05 -2.05
N THR A 416 -18.54 15.74 -2.28
CA THR A 416 -19.17 14.84 -1.28
C THR A 416 -18.27 14.63 -0.05
N VAL A 417 -16.97 14.39 -0.25
CA VAL A 417 -16.01 14.24 0.85
C VAL A 417 -15.90 15.51 1.68
N ASN A 418 -15.84 16.70 1.06
CA ASN A 418 -15.81 17.96 1.79
C ASN A 418 -17.09 18.20 2.61
N ALA A 419 -18.27 17.85 2.07
CA ALA A 419 -19.54 17.97 2.78
C ALA A 419 -19.58 16.99 3.98
N ALA A 420 -19.15 15.74 3.78
CA ALA A 420 -19.06 14.73 4.83
C ALA A 420 -18.11 15.15 5.96
N ALA A 421 -16.89 15.59 5.63
CA ALA A 421 -15.91 16.06 6.62
C ALA A 421 -16.45 17.25 7.42
N SER A 422 -17.07 18.22 6.76
CA SER A 422 -17.68 19.40 7.42
C SER A 422 -18.82 19.01 8.38
N ARG A 423 -19.67 18.07 7.98
CA ARG A 423 -20.74 17.50 8.82
C ARG A 423 -20.14 16.84 10.05
N ILE A 424 -19.20 15.92 9.88
CA ILE A 424 -18.58 15.15 10.95
C ILE A 424 -17.89 16.08 11.96
N ILE A 425 -17.08 17.03 11.49
CA ILE A 425 -16.42 18.02 12.35
C ILE A 425 -17.44 18.82 13.18
N SER A 426 -18.58 19.20 12.56
CA SER A 426 -19.64 19.91 13.28
C SER A 426 -20.31 19.04 14.36
N GLU A 427 -20.55 17.76 14.07
CA GLU A 427 -21.12 16.79 15.00
C GLU A 427 -20.18 16.49 16.19
N VAL A 428 -18.87 16.33 15.92
CA VAL A 428 -17.85 16.15 16.98
C VAL A 428 -17.81 17.36 17.92
N LYS A 429 -17.83 18.61 17.38
CA LYS A 429 -17.80 19.84 18.19
C LYS A 429 -19.05 20.07 19.05
N LYS A 430 -20.20 19.50 18.67
CA LYS A 430 -21.45 19.64 19.45
C LYS A 430 -21.52 18.68 20.64
N ASN A 431 -20.76 17.60 20.61
CA ASN A 431 -20.82 16.53 21.61
C ASN A 431 -19.55 16.45 22.49
N GLY A 432 -18.56 17.30 22.28
CA GLY A 432 -17.37 17.51 23.10
C GLY A 432 -17.40 18.89 23.76
#